data_eca432617bc8f3c650f23ae0c7387abf
#
_entry.id   eca432617bc8f3c650f23ae0c7387abf
#
_cell.length_a   1.000
_cell.length_b   1.000
_cell.length_c   1.000
_cell.angle_alpha   90.00
_cell.angle_beta   90.00
_cell.angle_gamma   90.00
#
_symmetry.space_group_name_H-M   'P 1'
#
loop_
_entity.id
_entity.type
_entity.pdbx_description
1 polymer ?
#
loop_
_entity_poly.entity_id
_entity_poly.type
_entity_poly.pdbx_seq_one_letter_code
_entity_poly.pdbx_strand_id
1 'polypeptide(L)'
;GNLLKPMLARGELHCIGATTLDEYRKYIEKDAALERRFQPVMVDEPTVEDTISILRGLKERYEIFHGVRIHDNALVAAATLSHRYITDRFLPDKAIDLVDEACAMIRTEIDSMPSELDDLRRDIMQLEIEEMSLKKEDDRLSKDRLAKLSAELADKKDKFNEMKANWEAEKQSTEKVKELKARLERMSGD
;
A
#
# COMPACT_ATOMS: atom_id res chain seq x y z
N GLY A 1 -13.42 9.60 33.34
CA GLY A 1 -13.35 11.08 33.41
C GLY A 1 -13.14 11.63 34.81
N ASN A 2 -13.84 11.13 35.81
CA ASN A 2 -13.82 11.72 37.18
C ASN A 2 -12.48 11.61 37.89
N LEU A 3 -11.63 10.64 37.60
CA LEU A 3 -10.28 10.47 38.18
C LEU A 3 -9.29 11.53 37.67
N LEU A 4 -9.45 11.99 36.43
CA LEU A 4 -8.52 12.95 35.81
C LEU A 4 -8.85 14.42 36.18
N LYS A 5 -10.11 14.73 36.47
CA LYS A 5 -10.57 16.09 36.75
C LYS A 5 -9.80 16.81 37.84
N PRO A 6 -9.52 16.18 39.01
CA PRO A 6 -8.75 16.83 40.08
C PRO A 6 -7.30 17.12 39.67
N MET A 7 -6.64 16.19 39.00
CA MET A 7 -5.25 16.32 38.55
C MET A 7 -5.08 17.40 37.49
N LEU A 8 -6.01 17.44 36.51
CA LEU A 8 -6.08 18.51 35.53
C LEU A 8 -6.36 19.87 36.15
N ALA A 9 -7.21 19.92 37.22
CA ALA A 9 -7.53 21.14 37.91
C ALA A 9 -6.34 21.75 38.64
N ARG A 10 -5.44 20.92 39.17
CA ARG A 10 -4.23 21.33 39.90
C ARG A 10 -3.03 21.56 38.97
N GLY A 11 -3.17 21.34 37.65
CA GLY A 11 -2.06 21.45 36.70
C GLY A 11 -1.01 20.36 36.84
N GLU A 12 -1.33 19.28 37.55
CA GLU A 12 -0.41 18.14 37.77
C GLU A 12 -0.32 17.22 36.55
N LEU A 13 -1.29 17.32 35.64
CA LEU A 13 -1.37 16.48 34.44
C LEU A 13 -1.52 17.35 33.19
N HIS A 14 -0.60 17.14 32.23
CA HIS A 14 -0.74 17.62 30.86
C HIS A 14 -1.27 16.47 30.02
N CYS A 15 -2.38 16.67 29.33
CA CYS A 15 -3.06 15.63 28.57
C CYS A 15 -3.42 16.13 27.18
N ILE A 16 -3.10 15.33 26.17
CA ILE A 16 -3.57 15.51 24.80
C ILE A 16 -4.50 14.32 24.53
N GLY A 17 -5.76 14.60 24.20
CA GLY A 17 -6.75 13.59 23.85
C GLY A 17 -7.17 13.72 22.39
N ALA A 18 -7.47 12.60 21.75
CA ALA A 18 -8.08 12.56 20.43
C ALA A 18 -9.44 11.88 20.53
N THR A 19 -10.43 12.42 19.82
CA THR A 19 -11.79 11.91 19.79
C THR A 19 -12.50 12.35 18.51
N THR A 20 -13.67 11.82 18.26
CA THR A 20 -14.54 12.28 17.16
C THR A 20 -15.36 13.49 17.58
N LEU A 21 -15.87 14.26 16.61
CA LEU A 21 -16.75 15.42 16.89
C LEU A 21 -18.00 15.03 17.66
N ASP A 22 -18.59 13.89 17.33
CA ASP A 22 -19.81 13.41 17.99
C ASP A 22 -19.55 13.00 19.43
N GLU A 23 -18.43 12.33 19.70
CA GLU A 23 -18.02 11.99 21.06
C GLU A 23 -17.62 13.23 21.87
N TYR A 24 -16.91 14.19 21.26
CA TYR A 24 -16.60 15.47 21.88
C TYR A 24 -17.87 16.19 22.36
N ARG A 25 -18.84 16.37 21.47
CA ARG A 25 -20.14 17.00 21.78
C ARG A 25 -20.90 16.23 22.86
N LYS A 26 -20.83 14.92 22.83
CA LYS A 26 -21.58 14.05 23.75
C LYS A 26 -20.97 14.02 25.16
N TYR A 27 -19.63 14.00 25.27
CA TYR A 27 -18.95 13.69 26.51
C TYR A 27 -18.08 14.81 27.07
N ILE A 28 -17.54 15.71 26.24
CA ILE A 28 -16.64 16.77 26.67
C ILE A 28 -17.39 18.10 26.78
N GLU A 29 -18.07 18.53 25.73
CA GLU A 29 -18.80 19.80 25.67
C GLU A 29 -19.92 19.91 26.74
N LYS A 30 -20.55 18.79 27.07
CA LYS A 30 -21.59 18.73 28.13
C LYS A 30 -21.02 18.72 29.54
N ASP A 31 -19.73 18.50 29.71
CA ASP A 31 -19.05 18.51 31.02
C ASP A 31 -18.27 19.80 31.20
N ALA A 32 -18.87 20.81 31.80
CA ALA A 32 -18.26 22.12 32.02
C ALA A 32 -16.91 22.07 32.77
N ALA A 33 -16.62 20.97 33.48
CA ALA A 33 -15.33 20.79 34.14
C ALA A 33 -14.23 20.32 33.17
N LEU A 34 -14.56 19.55 32.14
CA LEU A 34 -13.63 19.13 31.08
C LEU A 34 -13.51 20.21 30.01
N GLU A 35 -14.62 20.79 29.55
CA GLU A 35 -14.63 21.84 28.54
C GLU A 35 -13.68 23.00 28.84
N ARG A 36 -13.66 23.48 30.08
CA ARG A 36 -12.78 24.58 30.50
C ARG A 36 -11.31 24.21 30.63
N ARG A 37 -10.96 22.93 30.54
CA ARG A 37 -9.59 22.43 30.72
C ARG A 37 -8.94 21.90 29.45
N PHE A 38 -9.73 21.72 28.41
CA PHE A 38 -9.25 21.30 27.10
C PHE A 38 -9.57 22.35 26.06
N GLN A 39 -8.55 22.75 25.31
CA GLN A 39 -8.74 23.58 24.14
C GLN A 39 -8.94 22.66 22.93
N PRO A 40 -10.09 22.76 22.23
CA PRO A 40 -10.32 21.95 21.03
C PRO A 40 -9.38 22.40 19.90
N VAL A 41 -8.79 21.42 19.23
CA VAL A 41 -8.03 21.60 17.99
C VAL A 41 -8.70 20.76 16.93
N MET A 42 -9.27 21.43 15.95
CA MET A 42 -9.90 20.76 14.80
C MET A 42 -8.81 20.20 13.87
N VAL A 43 -8.99 18.95 13.49
CA VAL A 43 -8.16 18.27 12.49
C VAL A 43 -9.08 17.91 11.33
N ASP A 44 -8.96 18.68 10.26
CA ASP A 44 -9.75 18.47 9.06
C ASP A 44 -9.20 17.33 8.20
N GLU A 45 -10.05 16.79 7.33
CA GLU A 45 -9.61 15.80 6.33
C GLU A 45 -8.58 16.43 5.39
N PRO A 46 -7.43 15.78 5.15
CA PRO A 46 -6.43 16.30 4.22
C PRO A 46 -6.95 16.28 2.78
N THR A 47 -6.40 17.18 1.97
CA THR A 47 -6.66 17.18 0.53
C THR A 47 -6.07 15.96 -0.16
N VAL A 48 -6.43 15.73 -1.43
CA VAL A 48 -5.83 14.65 -2.24
C VAL A 48 -4.32 14.86 -2.38
N GLU A 49 -3.87 16.11 -2.58
CA GLU A 49 -2.46 16.49 -2.70
C GLU A 49 -1.69 16.23 -1.39
N ASP A 50 -2.28 16.60 -0.26
CA ASP A 50 -1.70 16.32 1.06
C ASP A 50 -1.62 14.82 1.30
N THR A 51 -2.66 14.08 0.92
CA THR A 51 -2.69 12.61 1.03
C THR A 51 -1.60 11.95 0.19
N ILE A 52 -1.37 12.40 -1.05
CA ILE A 52 -0.26 11.91 -1.88
C ILE A 52 1.08 12.14 -1.18
N SER A 53 1.27 13.30 -0.57
CA SER A 53 2.49 13.63 0.18
C SER A 53 2.68 12.72 1.40
N ILE A 54 1.60 12.44 2.12
CA ILE A 54 1.59 11.47 3.25
C ILE A 54 1.95 10.07 2.75
N LEU A 55 1.33 9.59 1.67
CA LEU A 55 1.61 8.28 1.09
C LEU A 55 3.06 8.13 0.62
N ARG A 56 3.64 9.19 0.04
CA ARG A 56 5.07 9.23 -0.32
C ARG A 56 5.97 9.08 0.90
N GLY A 57 5.61 9.70 2.01
CA GLY A 57 6.32 9.56 3.28
C GLY A 57 6.22 8.16 3.90
N LEU A 58 5.15 7.43 3.63
CA LEU A 58 4.91 6.08 4.12
C LEU A 58 5.43 4.99 3.18
N LYS A 59 5.66 5.31 1.91
CA LYS A 59 6.01 4.38 0.82
C LYS A 59 7.08 3.37 1.21
N GLU A 60 8.23 3.84 1.68
CA GLU A 60 9.37 2.98 2.01
C GLU A 60 9.03 1.94 3.08
N ARG A 61 8.22 2.31 4.08
CA ARG A 61 7.79 1.38 5.14
C ARG A 61 6.90 0.28 4.59
N TYR A 62 5.97 0.61 3.69
CA TYR A 62 5.11 -0.38 3.04
C TYR A 62 5.87 -1.27 2.08
N GLU A 63 6.82 -0.72 1.32
CA GLU A 63 7.71 -1.50 0.45
C GLU A 63 8.53 -2.54 1.25
N ILE A 64 9.07 -2.14 2.39
CA ILE A 64 9.82 -3.05 3.28
C ILE A 64 8.89 -4.10 3.91
N PHE A 65 7.74 -3.67 4.41
CA PHE A 65 6.81 -4.57 5.11
C PHE A 65 6.23 -5.66 4.18
N HIS A 66 5.77 -5.27 3.00
CA HIS A 66 5.18 -6.21 2.05
C HIS A 66 6.22 -6.86 1.10
N GLY A 67 7.44 -6.34 1.03
CA GLY A 67 8.45 -6.83 0.10
C GLY A 67 8.08 -6.60 -1.37
N VAL A 68 7.36 -5.53 -1.66
CA VAL A 68 6.91 -5.13 -3.00
C VAL A 68 7.39 -3.71 -3.31
N ARG A 69 7.47 -3.36 -4.60
CA ARG A 69 7.83 -2.02 -5.04
C ARG A 69 6.58 -1.23 -5.39
N ILE A 70 6.48 -0.01 -4.87
CA ILE A 70 5.33 0.88 -5.10
C ILE A 70 5.75 2.02 -6.03
N HIS A 71 5.12 2.13 -7.18
CA HIS A 71 5.33 3.26 -8.09
C HIS A 71 4.58 4.51 -7.62
N ASP A 72 5.12 5.70 -7.89
CA ASP A 72 4.49 6.97 -7.50
C ASP A 72 3.07 7.12 -8.08
N ASN A 73 2.88 6.68 -9.32
CA ASN A 73 1.56 6.69 -9.96
C ASN A 73 0.51 5.85 -9.20
N ALA A 74 0.91 4.79 -8.51
CA ALA A 74 0.01 3.99 -7.68
C ALA A 74 -0.45 4.78 -6.45
N LEU A 75 0.43 5.57 -5.84
CA LEU A 75 0.07 6.44 -4.71
C LEU A 75 -0.89 7.55 -5.14
N VAL A 76 -0.64 8.17 -6.29
CA VAL A 76 -1.55 9.16 -6.89
C VAL A 76 -2.91 8.53 -7.19
N ALA A 77 -2.93 7.34 -7.78
CA ALA A 77 -4.17 6.61 -8.06
C ALA A 77 -4.92 6.25 -6.77
N ALA A 78 -4.23 5.76 -5.73
CA ALA A 78 -4.84 5.41 -4.45
C ALA A 78 -5.54 6.62 -3.80
N ALA A 79 -4.88 7.78 -3.75
CA ALA A 79 -5.47 9.01 -3.21
C ALA A 79 -6.66 9.48 -4.04
N THR A 80 -6.52 9.53 -5.37
CA THR A 80 -7.56 10.04 -6.27
C THR A 80 -8.78 9.12 -6.34
N LEU A 81 -8.56 7.81 -6.48
CA LEU A 81 -9.65 6.83 -6.61
C LEU A 81 -10.38 6.62 -5.28
N SER A 82 -9.68 6.58 -4.14
CA SER A 82 -10.31 6.49 -2.83
C SER A 82 -11.18 7.72 -2.55
N HIS A 83 -10.69 8.91 -2.87
CA HIS A 83 -11.47 10.14 -2.71
C HIS A 83 -12.75 10.11 -3.55
N ARG A 84 -12.65 9.62 -4.79
CA ARG A 84 -13.76 9.61 -5.75
C ARG A 84 -14.81 8.52 -5.48
N TYR A 85 -14.38 7.33 -5.08
CA TYR A 85 -15.27 6.15 -5.04
C TYR A 85 -15.60 5.65 -3.64
N ILE A 86 -14.78 5.97 -2.62
CA ILE A 86 -15.03 5.59 -1.23
C ILE A 86 -15.55 6.81 -0.49
N THR A 87 -16.87 6.87 -0.30
CA THR A 87 -17.56 8.04 0.25
C THR A 87 -17.87 7.94 1.75
N ASP A 88 -17.79 6.75 2.32
CA ASP A 88 -18.10 6.44 3.72
C ASP A 88 -16.86 6.45 4.64
N ARG A 89 -15.69 6.78 4.11
CA ARG A 89 -14.42 6.86 4.83
C ARG A 89 -13.65 8.12 4.43
N PHE A 90 -12.71 8.53 5.27
CA PHE A 90 -11.95 9.76 5.14
C PHE A 90 -10.51 9.53 4.66
N LEU A 91 -9.96 10.54 3.99
CA LEU A 91 -8.52 10.63 3.74
C LEU A 91 -7.78 10.98 5.05
N PRO A 92 -6.55 10.54 5.27
CA PRO A 92 -5.74 9.71 4.36
C PRO A 92 -6.04 8.21 4.48
N ASP A 93 -6.77 7.75 5.48
CA ASP A 93 -6.90 6.35 5.87
C ASP A 93 -7.39 5.46 4.72
N LYS A 94 -8.45 5.87 4.02
CA LYS A 94 -8.98 5.09 2.88
C LYS A 94 -7.98 4.93 1.74
N ALA A 95 -7.07 5.87 1.54
CA ALA A 95 -6.01 5.76 0.54
C ALA A 95 -4.86 4.87 1.02
N ILE A 96 -4.53 4.94 2.30
CA ILE A 96 -3.54 4.08 2.95
C ILE A 96 -4.01 2.61 2.88
N ASP A 97 -5.26 2.34 3.21
CA ASP A 97 -5.84 0.99 3.14
C ASP A 97 -5.80 0.42 1.73
N LEU A 98 -6.09 1.23 0.69
CA LEU A 98 -5.96 0.77 -0.70
C LEU A 98 -4.53 0.37 -1.06
N VAL A 99 -3.53 1.14 -0.61
CA VAL A 99 -2.12 0.80 -0.85
C VAL A 99 -1.75 -0.48 -0.11
N ASP A 100 -2.15 -0.61 1.15
CA ASP A 100 -1.86 -1.79 1.98
C ASP A 100 -2.48 -3.05 1.37
N GLU A 101 -3.75 -3.01 1.02
CA GLU A 101 -4.47 -4.14 0.42
C GLU A 101 -3.89 -4.52 -0.96
N ALA A 102 -3.59 -3.55 -1.82
CA ALA A 102 -2.96 -3.80 -3.11
C ALA A 102 -1.57 -4.44 -2.97
N CYS A 103 -0.78 -3.98 -2.01
CA CYS A 103 0.53 -4.58 -1.71
C CYS A 103 0.40 -6.02 -1.19
N ALA A 104 -0.58 -6.28 -0.30
CA ALA A 104 -0.86 -7.62 0.22
C ALA A 104 -1.32 -8.58 -0.90
N MET A 105 -2.16 -8.12 -1.82
CA MET A 105 -2.58 -8.91 -2.99
C MET A 105 -1.38 -9.28 -3.87
N ILE A 106 -0.55 -8.30 -4.23
CA ILE A 106 0.66 -8.54 -5.03
C ILE A 106 1.61 -9.49 -4.31
N ARG A 107 1.79 -9.33 -3.00
CA ARG A 107 2.61 -10.24 -2.19
C ARG A 107 2.09 -11.67 -2.26
N THR A 108 0.79 -11.87 -2.13
CA THR A 108 0.16 -13.18 -2.24
C THR A 108 0.38 -13.80 -3.63
N GLU A 109 0.29 -13.00 -4.68
CA GLU A 109 0.61 -13.45 -6.04
C GLU A 109 2.07 -13.87 -6.19
N ILE A 110 3.00 -13.07 -5.66
CA ILE A 110 4.45 -13.37 -5.68
C ILE A 110 4.73 -14.68 -4.92
N ASP A 111 4.16 -14.85 -3.73
CA ASP A 111 4.38 -16.06 -2.91
C ASP A 111 3.76 -17.33 -3.55
N SER A 112 2.81 -17.18 -4.46
CA SER A 112 2.22 -18.28 -5.23
C SER A 112 2.97 -18.59 -6.55
N MET A 113 3.97 -17.77 -6.90
CA MET A 113 4.77 -17.88 -8.12
C MET A 113 5.76 -19.05 -8.03
N PRO A 114 6.02 -19.80 -9.11
CA PRO A 114 7.12 -20.76 -9.16
C PRO A 114 8.46 -20.10 -8.83
N SER A 115 9.33 -20.82 -8.11
CA SER A 115 10.63 -20.27 -7.68
C SER A 115 11.48 -19.75 -8.83
N GLU A 116 11.48 -20.46 -9.97
CA GLU A 116 12.23 -20.04 -11.17
C GLU A 116 11.76 -18.70 -11.74
N LEU A 117 10.45 -18.43 -11.69
CA LEU A 117 9.86 -17.18 -12.15
C LEU A 117 10.17 -16.04 -11.17
N ASP A 118 10.15 -16.30 -9.86
CA ASP A 118 10.52 -15.31 -8.84
C ASP A 118 12.01 -14.96 -8.90
N ASP A 119 12.89 -15.94 -9.11
CA ASP A 119 14.34 -15.71 -9.28
C ASP A 119 14.61 -14.82 -10.49
N LEU A 120 13.97 -15.11 -11.63
CA LEU A 120 14.10 -14.30 -12.84
C LEU A 120 13.59 -12.87 -12.64
N ARG A 121 12.51 -12.70 -11.88
CA ARG A 121 11.98 -11.39 -11.49
C ARG A 121 12.99 -10.59 -10.65
N ARG A 122 13.64 -11.23 -9.69
CA ARG A 122 14.67 -10.60 -8.85
C ARG A 122 15.89 -10.17 -9.66
N ASP A 123 16.33 -11.01 -10.58
CA ASP A 123 17.43 -10.70 -11.49
C ASP A 123 17.11 -9.45 -12.34
N ILE A 124 15.91 -9.41 -12.92
CA ILE A 124 15.44 -8.25 -13.69
C ILE A 124 15.46 -6.99 -12.83
N MET A 125 15.00 -7.05 -11.59
CA MET A 125 14.99 -5.91 -10.68
C MET A 125 16.41 -5.41 -10.39
N GLN A 126 17.38 -6.31 -10.17
CA GLN A 126 18.76 -5.93 -9.95
C GLN A 126 19.37 -5.24 -11.18
N LEU A 127 19.11 -5.78 -12.38
CA LEU A 127 19.59 -5.19 -13.62
C LEU A 127 18.94 -3.81 -13.90
N GLU A 128 17.67 -3.63 -13.56
CA GLU A 128 17.00 -2.33 -13.66
C GLU A 128 17.61 -1.28 -12.72
N ILE A 129 17.98 -1.67 -11.50
CA ILE A 129 18.67 -0.78 -10.56
C ILE A 129 20.05 -0.39 -11.10
N GLU A 130 20.82 -1.36 -11.64
CA GLU A 130 22.11 -1.11 -12.28
C GLU A 130 21.96 -0.20 -13.50
N GLU A 131 20.95 -0.43 -14.33
CA GLU A 131 20.63 0.40 -15.49
C GLU A 131 20.35 1.87 -15.08
N MET A 132 19.55 2.06 -14.04
CA MET A 132 19.25 3.41 -13.52
C MET A 132 20.50 4.12 -12.97
N SER A 133 21.41 3.39 -12.38
CA SER A 133 22.70 3.93 -11.91
C SER A 133 23.58 4.34 -13.07
N LEU A 134 23.76 3.46 -14.06
CA LEU A 134 24.63 3.70 -15.23
C LEU A 134 24.11 4.84 -16.12
N LYS A 135 22.80 5.04 -16.19
CA LYS A 135 22.19 6.19 -16.93
C LYS A 135 22.56 7.56 -16.36
N LYS A 136 23.02 7.61 -15.11
CA LYS A 136 23.49 8.87 -14.49
C LYS A 136 24.94 9.19 -14.75
N GLU A 137 25.70 8.24 -15.28
CA GLU A 137 27.12 8.36 -15.59
C GLU A 137 27.31 8.65 -17.09
N ASP A 138 28.27 9.51 -17.45
CA ASP A 138 28.47 9.97 -18.84
C ASP A 138 29.81 9.51 -19.41
N ASP A 139 30.49 8.57 -18.76
CA ASP A 139 31.73 8.01 -19.24
C ASP A 139 31.52 6.89 -20.29
N ARG A 140 32.56 6.62 -21.10
CA ARG A 140 32.50 5.65 -22.20
C ARG A 140 32.29 4.21 -21.70
N LEU A 141 32.89 3.85 -20.56
CA LEU A 141 32.80 2.49 -20.03
C LEU A 141 31.38 2.22 -19.52
N SER A 142 30.75 3.20 -18.87
CA SER A 142 29.36 3.12 -18.41
C SER A 142 28.38 3.01 -19.58
N LYS A 143 28.63 3.71 -20.70
CA LYS A 143 27.82 3.58 -21.92
C LYS A 143 27.92 2.20 -22.57
N ASP A 144 29.14 1.62 -22.66
CA ASP A 144 29.36 0.27 -23.19
C ASP A 144 28.71 -0.78 -22.29
N ARG A 145 28.80 -0.62 -20.97
CA ARG A 145 28.14 -1.50 -20.00
C ARG A 145 26.61 -1.38 -20.09
N LEU A 146 26.09 -0.16 -20.22
CA LEU A 146 24.66 0.11 -20.36
C LEU A 146 24.08 -0.58 -21.60
N ALA A 147 24.76 -0.55 -22.74
CA ALA A 147 24.31 -1.21 -23.96
C ALA A 147 24.19 -2.73 -23.78
N LYS A 148 25.20 -3.38 -23.15
CA LYS A 148 25.17 -4.81 -22.85
C LYS A 148 24.07 -5.17 -21.85
N LEU A 149 23.93 -4.38 -20.80
CA LEU A 149 22.94 -4.56 -19.75
C LEU A 149 21.52 -4.41 -20.28
N SER A 150 21.27 -3.43 -21.17
CA SER A 150 19.96 -3.24 -21.80
C SER A 150 19.56 -4.43 -22.69
N ALA A 151 20.50 -5.03 -23.39
CA ALA A 151 20.25 -6.24 -24.17
C ALA A 151 19.93 -7.44 -23.26
N GLU A 152 20.72 -7.64 -22.21
CA GLU A 152 20.48 -8.69 -21.21
C GLU A 152 19.12 -8.53 -20.50
N LEU A 153 18.78 -7.28 -20.17
CA LEU A 153 17.51 -6.95 -19.54
C LEU A 153 16.33 -7.26 -20.46
N ALA A 154 16.41 -6.93 -21.74
CA ALA A 154 15.39 -7.24 -22.74
C ALA A 154 15.16 -8.76 -22.85
N ASP A 155 16.23 -9.53 -22.96
CA ASP A 155 16.19 -11.00 -23.07
C ASP A 155 15.54 -11.64 -21.82
N LYS A 156 15.93 -11.17 -20.64
CA LYS A 156 15.35 -11.65 -19.37
C LYS A 156 13.88 -11.25 -19.22
N LYS A 157 13.48 -10.07 -19.67
CA LYS A 157 12.08 -9.63 -19.68
C LYS A 157 11.21 -10.45 -20.61
N ASP A 158 11.70 -10.76 -21.80
CA ASP A 158 10.98 -11.60 -22.75
C ASP A 158 10.76 -13.01 -22.19
N LYS A 159 11.81 -13.62 -21.63
CA LYS A 159 11.73 -14.91 -20.96
C LYS A 159 10.79 -14.90 -19.76
N PHE A 160 10.83 -13.83 -18.95
CA PHE A 160 9.91 -13.66 -17.83
C PHE A 160 8.46 -13.59 -18.29
N ASN A 161 8.17 -12.82 -19.33
CA ASN A 161 6.83 -12.66 -19.88
C ASN A 161 6.27 -13.98 -20.43
N GLU A 162 7.11 -14.77 -21.12
CA GLU A 162 6.73 -16.10 -21.61
C GLU A 162 6.41 -17.05 -20.45
N MET A 163 7.29 -17.15 -19.47
CA MET A 163 7.09 -18.03 -18.31
C MET A 163 5.86 -17.59 -17.49
N LYS A 164 5.67 -16.29 -17.32
CA LYS A 164 4.52 -15.73 -16.62
C LYS A 164 3.22 -16.06 -17.32
N ALA A 165 3.16 -15.91 -18.64
CA ALA A 165 1.97 -16.24 -19.41
C ALA A 165 1.60 -17.73 -19.30
N ASN A 166 2.58 -18.62 -19.32
CA ASN A 166 2.38 -20.05 -19.13
C ASN A 166 1.85 -20.36 -17.73
N TRP A 167 2.45 -19.77 -16.69
CA TRP A 167 2.00 -19.94 -15.31
C TRP A 167 0.58 -19.42 -15.09
N GLU A 168 0.24 -18.24 -15.63
CA GLU A 168 -1.11 -17.69 -15.54
C GLU A 168 -2.15 -18.58 -16.25
N ALA A 169 -1.79 -19.16 -17.40
CA ALA A 169 -2.65 -20.11 -18.13
C ALA A 169 -2.89 -21.40 -17.32
N GLU A 170 -1.85 -21.94 -16.68
CA GLU A 170 -1.97 -23.11 -15.81
C GLU A 170 -2.83 -22.81 -14.57
N LYS A 171 -2.63 -21.65 -13.93
CA LYS A 171 -3.42 -21.20 -12.79
C LYS A 171 -4.91 -21.09 -13.14
N GLN A 172 -5.22 -20.43 -14.25
CA GLN A 172 -6.60 -20.31 -14.73
C GLN A 172 -7.24 -21.67 -15.05
N SER A 173 -6.47 -22.58 -15.65
CA SER A 173 -6.95 -23.95 -15.92
C SER A 173 -7.26 -24.71 -14.63
N THR A 174 -6.41 -24.58 -13.63
CA THR A 174 -6.60 -25.22 -12.31
C THR A 174 -7.82 -24.66 -11.58
N GLU A 175 -8.03 -23.34 -11.63
CA GLU A 175 -9.21 -22.70 -11.04
C GLU A 175 -10.50 -23.14 -11.72
N LYS A 176 -10.52 -23.20 -13.06
CA LYS A 176 -11.68 -23.75 -13.81
C LYS A 176 -12.00 -25.19 -13.44
N VAL A 177 -10.98 -26.03 -13.27
CA VAL A 177 -11.18 -27.42 -12.84
C VAL A 177 -11.77 -27.48 -11.43
N LYS A 178 -11.31 -26.64 -10.48
CA LYS A 178 -11.87 -26.55 -9.12
C LYS A 178 -13.33 -26.10 -9.15
N GLU A 179 -13.65 -25.09 -9.97
CA GLU A 179 -15.02 -24.58 -10.11
C GLU A 179 -15.95 -25.64 -10.69
N LEU A 180 -15.52 -26.35 -11.74
CA LEU A 180 -16.29 -27.43 -12.34
C LEU A 180 -16.51 -28.60 -11.38
N LYS A 181 -15.49 -28.97 -10.60
CA LYS A 181 -15.64 -30.01 -9.55
C LYS A 181 -16.65 -29.58 -8.49
N ALA A 182 -16.55 -28.35 -7.96
CA ALA A 182 -17.48 -27.82 -6.97
C ALA A 182 -18.93 -27.73 -7.53
N ARG A 183 -19.09 -27.49 -8.83
CA ARG A 183 -20.38 -27.49 -9.50
C ARG A 183 -20.95 -28.90 -9.65
N LEU A 184 -20.12 -29.88 -9.98
CA LEU A 184 -20.50 -31.30 -10.02
C LEU A 184 -20.92 -31.81 -8.66
N GLU A 185 -20.19 -31.51 -7.59
CA GLU A 185 -20.55 -31.90 -6.23
C GLU A 185 -21.91 -31.32 -5.80
N ARG A 186 -22.21 -30.07 -6.16
CA ARG A 186 -23.53 -29.47 -5.87
C ARG A 186 -24.67 -30.15 -6.66
N MET A 187 -24.40 -30.57 -7.86
CA MET A 187 -25.41 -31.27 -8.71
C MET A 187 -25.58 -32.75 -8.35
N SER A 188 -24.62 -33.37 -7.68
CA SER A 188 -24.70 -34.78 -7.26
C SER A 188 -25.16 -34.94 -5.80
N GLY A 189 -25.34 -33.84 -5.05
CA GLY A 189 -25.84 -33.82 -3.67
C GLY A 189 -27.34 -33.56 -3.52
N ASP A 190 -28.03 -33.34 -4.64
CA ASP A 190 -29.49 -33.34 -4.76
C ASP A 190 -29.96 -34.70 -5.30
#